data_5265eec69370ead578c2ca9b1ab25784
#
_entry.id   5265eec69370ead578c2ca9b1ab25784
#
_cell.length_a   1.000
_cell.length_b   1.000
_cell.length_c   1.000
_cell.angle_alpha   90.00
_cell.angle_beta   90.00
_cell.angle_gamma   90.00
#
_symmetry.space_group_name_H-M   'P 1'
#
loop_
_entity.id
_entity.type
_entity.pdbx_description
1 polymer ?
#
loop_
_entity_poly.entity_id
_entity_poly.type
_entity_poly.pdbx_seq_one_letter_code
_entity_poly.pdbx_strand_id
1 'polypeptide(L)'
;MKKALIIIGIALGVILVALVAAGFYIVNANLAMEHRGQDIEGSYKEMKGDYPEMIPWLDSLQKTGGLKESTLLRDGDTKVHYYYAFAPQHTGKTAVICHGYTDNAIRMFMIARIYNQVLGYNIIVPDMPHAGNSEPNHISMGYYESQIARKLAASAQNIFGDDTTKVEIVVHGISMGAATTMMTVGDDNVNKDLNIKCAVEDCGYTSCWDEFSQEITNSYGIPPFPLLYVADLVCDIKNGWCFHDASPLEAVKNTSLPIFFIHGDKDDFVPTKMVHTLYEAKTKGDKELWVAKSSEHAFSYHDNKDEYIQKTKQFVEKYME
;
A
#
# COMPACT_ATOMS: atom_id res chain seq x y z
N MET A 1 53.22 2.24 18.49
CA MET A 1 51.90 2.82 18.81
C MET A 1 51.34 3.76 17.73
N LYS A 2 52.01 4.88 17.38
CA LYS A 2 51.45 5.84 16.37
C LYS A 2 51.12 5.21 15.01
N LYS A 3 52.01 4.34 14.45
CA LYS A 3 51.75 3.65 13.17
C LYS A 3 50.52 2.71 13.24
N ALA A 4 50.36 1.98 14.35
CA ALA A 4 49.19 1.10 14.54
C ALA A 4 47.89 1.90 14.64
N LEU A 5 47.86 3.03 15.34
CA LEU A 5 46.70 3.91 15.41
C LEU A 5 46.30 4.50 14.03
N ILE A 6 47.33 4.86 13.22
CA ILE A 6 47.07 5.34 11.84
C ILE A 6 46.45 4.24 10.98
N ILE A 7 47.00 3.00 11.05
CA ILE A 7 46.46 1.87 10.29
C ILE A 7 45.03 1.56 10.71
N ILE A 8 44.74 1.53 12.02
CA ILE A 8 43.39 1.34 12.55
C ILE A 8 42.44 2.46 12.04
N GLY A 9 42.89 3.72 12.10
CA GLY A 9 42.11 4.83 11.62
C GLY A 9 41.77 4.75 10.12
N ILE A 10 42.76 4.35 9.30
CA ILE A 10 42.53 4.13 7.85
C ILE A 10 41.55 2.96 7.64
N ALA A 11 41.70 1.85 8.34
CA ALA A 11 40.80 0.70 8.23
C ALA A 11 39.36 1.05 8.59
N LEU A 12 39.16 1.78 9.69
CA LEU A 12 37.85 2.27 10.10
C LEU A 12 37.26 3.23 9.07
N GLY A 13 38.07 4.11 8.49
CA GLY A 13 37.65 5.00 7.42
C GLY A 13 37.17 4.25 6.16
N VAL A 14 37.90 3.21 5.75
CA VAL A 14 37.52 2.35 4.62
C VAL A 14 36.23 1.61 4.91
N ILE A 15 36.08 1.04 6.12
CA ILE A 15 34.82 0.36 6.52
C ILE A 15 33.64 1.34 6.49
N LEU A 16 33.80 2.54 7.01
CA LEU A 16 32.74 3.55 7.00
C LEU A 16 32.33 3.92 5.58
N VAL A 17 33.27 4.15 4.69
CA VAL A 17 32.99 4.45 3.27
C VAL A 17 32.26 3.28 2.60
N ALA A 18 32.68 2.03 2.87
CA ALA A 18 32.03 0.84 2.35
C ALA A 18 30.58 0.70 2.87
N LEU A 19 30.34 0.97 4.14
CA LEU A 19 28.98 0.94 4.73
C LEU A 19 28.07 2.02 4.13
N VAL A 20 28.59 3.24 3.95
CA VAL A 20 27.82 4.32 3.32
C VAL A 20 27.50 3.96 1.87
N ALA A 21 28.46 3.44 1.10
CA ALA A 21 28.21 3.00 -0.27
C ALA A 21 27.17 1.86 -0.34
N ALA A 22 27.23 0.91 0.59
CA ALA A 22 26.26 -0.16 0.70
C ALA A 22 24.87 0.36 1.11
N GLY A 23 24.80 1.35 2.01
CA GLY A 23 23.55 2.03 2.37
C GLY A 23 22.89 2.73 1.16
N PHE A 24 23.68 3.46 0.37
CA PHE A 24 23.19 4.03 -0.90
C PHE A 24 22.72 2.96 -1.88
N TYR A 25 23.42 1.84 -1.99
CA TYR A 25 23.01 0.74 -2.85
C TYR A 25 21.68 0.16 -2.41
N ILE A 26 21.49 -0.13 -1.11
CA ILE A 26 20.25 -0.66 -0.57
C ILE A 26 19.08 0.29 -0.85
N VAL A 27 19.23 1.58 -0.52
CA VAL A 27 18.18 2.58 -0.75
C VAL A 27 17.82 2.68 -2.23
N ASN A 28 18.81 2.72 -3.14
CA ASN A 28 18.55 2.83 -4.56
C ASN A 28 17.94 1.55 -5.16
N ALA A 29 18.40 0.38 -4.73
CA ALA A 29 17.93 -0.89 -5.26
C ALA A 29 16.51 -1.23 -4.80
N ASN A 30 16.18 -0.92 -3.53
CA ASN A 30 14.88 -1.34 -2.96
C ASN A 30 13.80 -0.24 -3.01
N LEU A 31 14.15 1.01 -3.25
CA LEU A 31 13.15 2.08 -3.38
C LEU A 31 12.95 2.53 -4.83
N ALA A 32 13.59 1.87 -5.79
CA ALA A 32 13.32 2.05 -7.22
C ALA A 32 12.20 1.11 -7.67
N MET A 33 11.41 1.56 -8.64
CA MET A 33 10.41 0.71 -9.27
C MET A 33 11.08 -0.30 -10.21
N GLU A 34 10.68 -1.56 -10.10
CA GLU A 34 11.05 -2.61 -11.04
C GLU A 34 10.21 -2.53 -12.33
N HIS A 35 10.73 -3.15 -13.38
CA HIS A 35 10.08 -3.21 -14.70
C HIS A 35 8.63 -3.72 -14.61
N ARG A 36 8.33 -4.68 -13.72
CA ARG A 36 6.98 -5.23 -13.52
C ARG A 36 5.94 -4.16 -13.20
N GLY A 37 6.26 -3.21 -12.31
CA GLY A 37 5.34 -2.13 -11.93
C GLY A 37 5.11 -1.09 -13.03
N GLN A 38 5.98 -1.05 -14.05
CA GLN A 38 5.88 -0.16 -15.20
C GLN A 38 5.29 -0.85 -16.44
N ASP A 39 5.23 -2.19 -16.46
CA ASP A 39 4.71 -2.97 -17.58
C ASP A 39 3.18 -3.04 -17.55
N ILE A 40 2.54 -2.06 -18.14
CA ILE A 40 1.07 -1.95 -18.23
C ILE A 40 0.45 -3.11 -19.02
N GLU A 41 1.03 -3.47 -20.16
CA GLU A 41 0.52 -4.56 -21.02
C GLU A 41 0.64 -5.91 -20.33
N GLY A 42 1.81 -6.19 -19.73
CA GLY A 42 2.04 -7.38 -18.91
C GLY A 42 1.09 -7.47 -17.73
N SER A 43 0.83 -6.34 -17.05
CA SER A 43 -0.11 -6.28 -15.93
C SER A 43 -1.53 -6.64 -16.35
N TYR A 44 -2.03 -6.12 -17.47
CA TYR A 44 -3.35 -6.53 -18.00
C TYR A 44 -3.38 -8.02 -18.37
N LYS A 45 -2.32 -8.55 -18.98
CA LYS A 45 -2.23 -9.95 -19.36
C LYS A 45 -2.25 -10.87 -18.15
N GLU A 46 -1.44 -10.57 -17.13
CA GLU A 46 -1.40 -11.34 -15.88
C GLU A 46 -2.75 -11.29 -15.16
N MET A 47 -3.32 -10.09 -14.97
CA MET A 47 -4.61 -9.95 -14.30
C MET A 47 -5.75 -10.69 -15.00
N LYS A 48 -5.79 -10.67 -16.33
CA LYS A 48 -6.78 -11.44 -17.10
C LYS A 48 -6.53 -12.95 -17.03
N GLY A 49 -5.28 -13.38 -16.87
CA GLY A 49 -4.92 -14.78 -16.70
C GLY A 49 -5.29 -15.32 -15.32
N ASP A 50 -4.93 -14.59 -14.27
CA ASP A 50 -5.10 -15.03 -12.89
C ASP A 50 -6.54 -14.84 -12.38
N TYR A 51 -7.25 -13.82 -12.91
CA TYR A 51 -8.60 -13.44 -12.48
C TYR A 51 -9.57 -13.30 -13.67
N PRO A 52 -9.84 -14.39 -14.41
CA PRO A 52 -10.67 -14.33 -15.61
C PRO A 52 -12.11 -13.85 -15.36
N GLU A 53 -12.60 -13.98 -14.13
CA GLU A 53 -13.94 -13.50 -13.76
C GLU A 53 -14.08 -11.97 -13.77
N MET A 54 -12.99 -11.22 -13.76
CA MET A 54 -13.06 -9.76 -13.88
C MET A 54 -13.17 -9.28 -15.33
N ILE A 55 -12.85 -10.14 -16.31
CA ILE A 55 -12.78 -9.75 -17.73
C ILE A 55 -14.10 -9.14 -18.23
N PRO A 56 -15.29 -9.75 -18.02
CA PRO A 56 -16.54 -9.18 -18.52
C PRO A 56 -16.82 -7.78 -17.95
N TRP A 57 -16.51 -7.55 -16.67
CA TRP A 57 -16.66 -6.26 -16.01
C TRP A 57 -15.69 -5.22 -16.58
N LEU A 58 -14.42 -5.57 -16.68
CA LEU A 58 -13.37 -4.68 -17.19
C LEU A 58 -13.60 -4.31 -18.66
N ASP A 59 -13.88 -5.30 -19.51
CA ASP A 59 -14.15 -5.09 -20.93
C ASP A 59 -15.41 -4.23 -21.14
N SER A 60 -16.43 -4.37 -20.27
CA SER A 60 -17.61 -3.50 -20.30
C SER A 60 -17.25 -2.04 -19.98
N LEU A 61 -16.45 -1.81 -18.91
CA LEU A 61 -16.00 -0.47 -18.55
C LEU A 61 -15.13 0.16 -19.63
N GLN A 62 -14.21 -0.59 -20.21
CA GLN A 62 -13.35 -0.11 -21.30
C GLN A 62 -14.16 0.22 -22.56
N LYS A 63 -15.08 -0.67 -22.97
CA LYS A 63 -15.93 -0.48 -24.17
C LYS A 63 -16.87 0.71 -24.05
N THR A 64 -17.38 0.98 -22.87
CA THR A 64 -18.34 2.08 -22.63
C THR A 64 -17.64 3.40 -22.28
N GLY A 65 -16.32 3.42 -22.12
CA GLY A 65 -15.57 4.57 -21.58
C GLY A 65 -15.87 4.82 -20.09
N GLY A 66 -16.36 3.80 -19.37
CA GLY A 66 -16.66 3.86 -17.95
C GLY A 66 -15.42 3.78 -17.06
N LEU A 67 -14.34 3.10 -17.52
CA LEU A 67 -13.03 3.20 -16.91
C LEU A 67 -12.37 4.49 -17.39
N LYS A 68 -12.17 5.42 -16.48
CA LYS A 68 -11.61 6.74 -16.75
C LYS A 68 -10.23 6.87 -16.11
N GLU A 69 -9.43 7.78 -16.62
CA GLU A 69 -8.09 8.08 -16.13
C GLU A 69 -7.98 9.57 -15.80
N SER A 70 -7.16 9.89 -14.81
CA SER A 70 -6.84 11.26 -14.45
C SER A 70 -5.49 11.32 -13.73
N THR A 71 -5.06 12.53 -13.41
CA THR A 71 -3.83 12.76 -12.65
C THR A 71 -4.07 13.74 -11.51
N LEU A 72 -3.33 13.58 -10.41
CA LEU A 72 -3.21 14.58 -9.36
C LEU A 72 -1.73 14.95 -9.15
N LEU A 73 -1.47 16.11 -8.56
CA LEU A 73 -0.12 16.53 -8.20
C LEU A 73 0.20 16.13 -6.75
N ARG A 74 1.29 15.37 -6.56
CA ARG A 74 1.76 15.01 -5.21
C ARG A 74 2.23 16.26 -4.46
N ASP A 75 3.28 16.93 -4.94
CA ASP A 75 3.98 18.04 -4.27
C ASP A 75 4.13 19.27 -5.17
N GLY A 76 3.10 19.60 -5.94
CA GLY A 76 3.12 20.70 -6.89
C GLY A 76 3.57 20.31 -8.30
N ASP A 77 4.52 19.38 -8.45
CA ASP A 77 5.10 19.02 -9.74
C ASP A 77 4.94 17.54 -10.11
N THR A 78 5.10 16.60 -9.17
CA THR A 78 5.03 15.15 -9.47
C THR A 78 3.61 14.71 -9.74
N LYS A 79 3.34 14.23 -10.95
CA LYS A 79 2.04 13.71 -11.36
C LYS A 79 1.86 12.26 -10.93
N VAL A 80 0.76 12.01 -10.27
CA VAL A 80 0.28 10.68 -9.91
C VAL A 80 -0.93 10.35 -10.76
N HIS A 81 -0.81 9.32 -11.56
CA HIS A 81 -1.89 8.80 -12.39
C HIS A 81 -2.84 7.94 -11.56
N TYR A 82 -4.12 7.92 -11.90
CA TYR A 82 -5.11 7.02 -11.30
C TYR A 82 -6.23 6.68 -12.26
N TYR A 83 -6.72 5.45 -12.14
CA TYR A 83 -7.97 5.02 -12.76
C TYR A 83 -9.13 5.30 -11.82
N TYR A 84 -10.30 5.60 -12.40
CA TYR A 84 -11.54 5.69 -11.63
C TYR A 84 -12.74 5.26 -12.46
N ALA A 85 -13.76 4.76 -11.78
CA ALA A 85 -15.04 4.43 -12.40
C ALA A 85 -16.20 4.79 -11.46
N PHE A 86 -17.29 5.26 -12.07
CA PHE A 86 -18.53 5.47 -11.34
C PHE A 86 -19.20 4.14 -11.00
N ALA A 87 -19.92 4.13 -9.91
CA ALA A 87 -20.81 3.04 -9.55
C ALA A 87 -21.87 2.83 -10.63
N PRO A 88 -22.41 1.58 -10.79
CA PRO A 88 -23.51 1.32 -11.74
C PRO A 88 -24.78 2.14 -11.46
N GLN A 89 -24.98 2.52 -10.20
CA GLN A 89 -26.04 3.43 -9.76
C GLN A 89 -25.41 4.59 -8.99
N HIS A 90 -26.00 5.78 -9.10
CA HIS A 90 -25.49 6.97 -8.41
C HIS A 90 -25.42 6.77 -6.90
N THR A 91 -24.24 7.00 -6.33
CA THR A 91 -23.96 6.88 -4.89
C THR A 91 -22.71 7.69 -4.52
N GLY A 92 -22.62 8.09 -3.24
CA GLY A 92 -21.41 8.66 -2.66
C GLY A 92 -20.40 7.61 -2.17
N LYS A 93 -20.78 6.33 -2.09
CA LYS A 93 -19.90 5.27 -1.57
C LYS A 93 -18.73 5.03 -2.52
N THR A 94 -17.52 5.19 -2.02
CA THR A 94 -16.30 5.20 -2.85
C THR A 94 -15.18 4.40 -2.19
N ALA A 95 -14.49 3.56 -2.97
CA ALA A 95 -13.29 2.86 -2.53
C ALA A 95 -12.04 3.48 -3.16
N VAL A 96 -11.04 3.78 -2.32
CA VAL A 96 -9.67 4.10 -2.72
C VAL A 96 -8.82 2.85 -2.51
N ILE A 97 -8.18 2.35 -3.58
CA ILE A 97 -7.58 1.02 -3.61
C ILE A 97 -6.10 1.11 -3.95
N CYS A 98 -5.23 0.74 -2.99
CA CYS A 98 -3.79 0.93 -3.03
C CYS A 98 -3.06 -0.37 -3.38
N HIS A 99 -2.17 -0.34 -4.38
CA HIS A 99 -1.41 -1.50 -4.83
C HIS A 99 -0.15 -1.79 -3.98
N GLY A 100 0.37 -3.01 -4.10
CA GLY A 100 1.58 -3.48 -3.43
C GLY A 100 2.89 -2.92 -4.01
N TYR A 101 3.99 -3.31 -3.37
CA TYR A 101 5.36 -3.01 -3.82
C TYR A 101 5.59 -3.57 -5.23
N THR A 102 6.24 -2.80 -6.11
CA THR A 102 6.51 -3.13 -7.52
C THR A 102 5.29 -3.46 -8.39
N ASP A 103 4.07 -3.22 -7.91
CA ASP A 103 2.82 -3.35 -8.66
C ASP A 103 2.36 -2.01 -9.25
N ASN A 104 1.16 -2.01 -9.81
CA ASN A 104 0.46 -0.83 -10.33
C ASN A 104 -1.06 -0.97 -10.16
N ALA A 105 -1.80 0.06 -10.53
CA ALA A 105 -3.26 0.11 -10.39
C ALA A 105 -3.98 -1.08 -11.04
N ILE A 106 -3.51 -1.54 -12.20
CA ILE A 106 -4.16 -2.63 -12.96
C ILE A 106 -4.19 -3.92 -12.15
N ARG A 107 -3.13 -4.18 -11.37
CA ARG A 107 -3.03 -5.37 -10.52
C ARG A 107 -3.97 -5.35 -9.31
N MET A 108 -4.67 -4.23 -9.08
CA MET A 108 -5.73 -4.12 -8.08
C MET A 108 -7.14 -4.19 -8.67
N PHE A 109 -7.29 -4.41 -9.97
CA PHE A 109 -8.63 -4.46 -10.60
C PHE A 109 -9.49 -5.64 -10.12
N MET A 110 -8.89 -6.75 -9.63
CA MET A 110 -9.65 -7.82 -9.00
C MET A 110 -10.34 -7.34 -7.70
N ILE A 111 -9.67 -6.48 -6.93
CA ILE A 111 -10.26 -5.84 -5.74
C ILE A 111 -11.25 -4.73 -6.14
N ALA A 112 -10.89 -3.91 -7.14
CA ALA A 112 -11.75 -2.85 -7.66
C ALA A 112 -13.11 -3.39 -8.15
N ARG A 113 -13.12 -4.60 -8.74
CA ARG A 113 -14.35 -5.30 -9.13
C ARG A 113 -15.25 -5.61 -7.93
N ILE A 114 -14.70 -5.98 -6.79
CA ILE A 114 -15.50 -6.22 -5.57
C ILE A 114 -16.29 -4.96 -5.23
N TYR A 115 -15.61 -3.82 -5.15
CA TYR A 115 -16.28 -2.56 -4.82
C TYR A 115 -17.23 -2.09 -5.89
N ASN A 116 -16.81 -2.08 -7.16
CA ASN A 116 -17.63 -1.51 -8.23
C ASN A 116 -18.76 -2.42 -8.66
N GLN A 117 -18.49 -3.70 -8.95
CA GLN A 117 -19.50 -4.62 -9.48
C GLN A 117 -20.33 -5.29 -8.38
N VAL A 118 -19.70 -5.71 -7.25
CA VAL A 118 -20.41 -6.49 -6.22
C VAL A 118 -21.07 -5.58 -5.19
N LEU A 119 -20.37 -4.51 -4.76
CA LEU A 119 -20.89 -3.56 -3.76
C LEU A 119 -21.62 -2.36 -4.38
N GLY A 120 -21.39 -2.07 -5.66
CA GLY A 120 -22.00 -0.92 -6.34
C GLY A 120 -21.40 0.43 -5.91
N TYR A 121 -20.10 0.48 -5.63
CA TYR A 121 -19.37 1.67 -5.21
C TYR A 121 -18.61 2.31 -6.36
N ASN A 122 -18.33 3.60 -6.25
CA ASN A 122 -17.31 4.25 -7.06
C ASN A 122 -15.93 3.72 -6.66
N ILE A 123 -14.97 3.76 -7.58
CA ILE A 123 -13.60 3.32 -7.32
C ILE A 123 -12.59 4.37 -7.77
N ILE A 124 -11.49 4.50 -7.02
CA ILE A 124 -10.27 5.21 -7.40
C ILE A 124 -9.10 4.24 -7.16
N VAL A 125 -8.31 4.01 -8.19
CA VAL A 125 -7.19 3.06 -8.16
C VAL A 125 -5.95 3.77 -8.69
N PRO A 126 -5.08 4.31 -7.81
CA PRO A 126 -3.87 5.00 -8.23
C PRO A 126 -2.78 4.07 -8.72
N ASP A 127 -1.99 4.56 -9.66
CA ASP A 127 -0.60 4.17 -9.82
C ASP A 127 0.21 4.98 -8.80
N MET A 128 0.69 4.36 -7.74
CA MET A 128 1.49 5.07 -6.72
C MET A 128 2.77 5.65 -7.34
N PRO A 129 3.48 6.58 -6.70
CA PRO A 129 4.67 7.18 -7.29
C PRO A 129 5.63 6.16 -7.86
N HIS A 130 6.12 6.41 -9.08
CA HIS A 130 7.03 5.54 -9.83
C HIS A 130 6.39 4.25 -10.37
N ALA A 131 5.08 4.04 -10.22
CA ALA A 131 4.35 2.89 -10.76
C ALA A 131 3.48 3.28 -11.96
N GLY A 132 3.20 2.31 -12.81
CA GLY A 132 2.27 2.45 -13.94
C GLY A 132 2.56 3.68 -14.81
N ASN A 133 1.55 4.53 -14.94
CA ASN A 133 1.62 5.78 -15.70
C ASN A 133 1.98 7.02 -14.85
N SER A 134 2.30 6.84 -13.57
CA SER A 134 2.77 7.93 -12.71
C SER A 134 4.19 8.35 -13.04
N GLU A 135 4.50 9.63 -12.79
CA GLU A 135 5.87 10.14 -13.01
C GLU A 135 6.89 9.43 -12.13
N PRO A 136 8.13 9.26 -12.63
CA PRO A 136 9.20 8.62 -11.87
C PRO A 136 9.47 9.32 -10.53
N ASN A 137 9.53 8.53 -9.48
CA ASN A 137 9.91 8.95 -8.14
C ASN A 137 10.48 7.72 -7.41
N HIS A 138 10.63 7.77 -6.10
CA HIS A 138 10.99 6.61 -5.30
C HIS A 138 9.77 6.07 -4.54
N ILE A 139 9.79 4.77 -4.26
CA ILE A 139 8.84 4.10 -3.39
C ILE A 139 9.15 4.52 -1.96
N SER A 140 8.14 4.78 -1.13
CA SER A 140 8.32 5.18 0.26
C SER A 140 7.65 4.24 1.27
N MET A 141 7.40 3.01 0.86
CA MET A 141 6.88 1.95 1.73
C MET A 141 5.63 2.37 2.53
N GLY A 142 4.73 3.11 1.87
CA GLY A 142 3.49 3.61 2.47
C GLY A 142 3.57 5.05 3.00
N TYR A 143 4.76 5.62 3.23
CA TYR A 143 4.89 6.95 3.83
C TYR A 143 4.28 8.06 2.96
N TYR A 144 4.82 8.31 1.78
CA TYR A 144 4.24 9.28 0.84
C TYR A 144 3.00 8.74 0.13
N GLU A 145 2.92 7.43 -0.09
CA GLU A 145 1.76 6.78 -0.69
C GLU A 145 0.48 7.04 0.13
N SER A 146 0.56 7.05 1.47
CA SER A 146 -0.57 7.38 2.35
C SER A 146 -1.07 8.81 2.18
N GLN A 147 -0.16 9.76 1.96
CA GLN A 147 -0.51 11.16 1.71
C GLN A 147 -1.23 11.31 0.35
N ILE A 148 -0.83 10.52 -0.66
CA ILE A 148 -1.50 10.47 -1.95
C ILE A 148 -2.89 9.87 -1.82
N ALA A 149 -3.04 8.77 -1.08
CA ALA A 149 -4.34 8.17 -0.82
C ALA A 149 -5.31 9.15 -0.14
N ARG A 150 -4.83 9.96 0.82
CA ARG A 150 -5.60 11.05 1.43
C ARG A 150 -6.01 12.13 0.43
N LYS A 151 -5.11 12.54 -0.47
CA LYS A 151 -5.44 13.51 -1.54
C LYS A 151 -6.48 12.96 -2.51
N LEU A 152 -6.40 11.68 -2.85
CA LEU A 152 -7.39 11.01 -3.69
C LEU A 152 -8.75 10.90 -2.99
N ALA A 153 -8.77 10.56 -1.71
CA ALA A 153 -9.96 10.58 -0.89
C ALA A 153 -10.60 11.99 -0.84
N ALA A 154 -9.78 13.04 -0.69
CA ALA A 154 -10.25 14.42 -0.74
C ALA A 154 -10.83 14.80 -2.11
N SER A 155 -10.25 14.32 -3.20
CA SER A 155 -10.73 14.61 -4.56
C SER A 155 -12.01 13.85 -4.92
N ALA A 156 -12.33 12.77 -4.21
CA ALA A 156 -13.49 11.94 -4.49
C ALA A 156 -14.81 12.73 -4.40
N GLN A 157 -14.93 13.71 -3.49
CA GLN A 157 -16.12 14.57 -3.41
C GLN A 157 -16.35 15.36 -4.70
N ASN A 158 -15.29 15.84 -5.32
CA ASN A 158 -15.38 16.60 -6.59
C ASN A 158 -15.67 15.69 -7.80
N ILE A 159 -15.29 14.40 -7.71
CA ILE A 159 -15.46 13.44 -8.81
C ILE A 159 -16.85 12.81 -8.76
N PHE A 160 -17.32 12.38 -7.59
CA PHE A 160 -18.49 11.52 -7.40
C PHE A 160 -19.63 12.17 -6.59
N GLY A 161 -19.33 13.26 -5.84
CA GLY A 161 -20.32 13.98 -5.06
C GLY A 161 -21.05 15.05 -5.86
N ASP A 162 -22.14 15.53 -5.29
CA ASP A 162 -22.90 16.70 -5.76
C ASP A 162 -23.51 17.44 -4.55
N ASP A 163 -24.40 18.41 -4.81
CA ASP A 163 -25.05 19.20 -3.73
C ASP A 163 -25.91 18.35 -2.77
N THR A 164 -26.28 17.14 -3.18
CA THR A 164 -27.15 16.22 -2.43
C THR A 164 -26.44 14.97 -1.95
N THR A 165 -25.32 14.63 -2.56
CA THR A 165 -24.58 13.38 -2.34
C THR A 165 -23.22 13.65 -1.69
N LYS A 166 -23.10 13.32 -0.41
CA LYS A 166 -21.82 13.34 0.29
C LYS A 166 -21.07 12.04 0.06
N VAL A 167 -19.79 12.15 -0.32
CA VAL A 167 -18.95 10.96 -0.54
C VAL A 167 -18.52 10.36 0.79
N GLU A 168 -18.60 9.03 0.88
CA GLU A 168 -18.09 8.19 1.96
C GLU A 168 -16.97 7.31 1.43
N ILE A 169 -15.90 7.18 2.19
CA ILE A 169 -14.68 6.51 1.73
C ILE A 169 -14.41 5.23 2.52
N VAL A 170 -14.10 4.16 1.79
CA VAL A 170 -13.34 3.02 2.31
C VAL A 170 -11.96 3.01 1.65
N VAL A 171 -10.91 2.73 2.41
CA VAL A 171 -9.55 2.54 1.87
C VAL A 171 -9.20 1.07 1.95
N HIS A 172 -8.70 0.50 0.84
CA HIS A 172 -8.31 -0.91 0.76
C HIS A 172 -6.93 -1.03 0.12
N GLY A 173 -6.06 -1.90 0.65
CA GLY A 173 -4.75 -2.13 0.07
C GLY A 173 -4.18 -3.51 0.36
N ILE A 174 -3.26 -3.96 -0.48
CA ILE A 174 -2.54 -5.23 -0.37
C ILE A 174 -1.05 -4.97 -0.18
N SER A 175 -0.38 -5.66 0.75
CA SER A 175 1.06 -5.60 1.00
C SER A 175 1.52 -4.17 1.34
N MET A 176 2.40 -3.54 0.58
CA MET A 176 2.72 -2.10 0.73
C MET A 176 1.45 -1.23 0.63
N GLY A 177 0.46 -1.62 -0.17
CA GLY A 177 -0.84 -0.95 -0.22
C GLY A 177 -1.62 -1.07 1.09
N ALA A 178 -1.50 -2.18 1.81
CA ALA A 178 -2.07 -2.37 3.14
C ALA A 178 -1.38 -1.46 4.17
N ALA A 179 -0.05 -1.36 4.12
CA ALA A 179 0.72 -0.40 4.91
C ALA A 179 0.28 1.04 4.61
N THR A 180 0.16 1.38 3.32
CA THR A 180 -0.39 2.66 2.85
C THR A 180 -1.78 2.92 3.42
N THR A 181 -2.67 1.92 3.37
CA THR A 181 -4.04 1.99 3.89
C THR A 181 -4.05 2.30 5.39
N MET A 182 -3.31 1.54 6.20
CA MET A 182 -3.23 1.76 7.65
C MET A 182 -2.69 3.16 7.99
N MET A 183 -1.64 3.60 7.29
CA MET A 183 -1.06 4.94 7.48
C MET A 183 -1.98 6.06 6.98
N THR A 184 -2.78 5.81 5.94
CA THR A 184 -3.79 6.76 5.46
C THR A 184 -4.80 7.09 6.56
N VAL A 185 -5.24 6.07 7.31
CA VAL A 185 -6.30 6.19 8.31
C VAL A 185 -5.78 6.37 9.74
N GLY A 186 -4.47 6.61 9.92
CA GLY A 186 -3.84 6.72 11.23
C GLY A 186 -4.16 8.00 12.03
N ASP A 187 -4.99 8.91 11.50
CA ASP A 187 -5.40 10.16 12.16
C ASP A 187 -6.92 10.33 12.08
N ASP A 188 -7.57 10.32 13.24
CA ASP A 188 -9.03 10.40 13.35
C ASP A 188 -9.60 11.74 12.86
N ASN A 189 -8.85 12.85 12.94
CA ASN A 189 -9.30 14.13 12.40
C ASN A 189 -9.31 14.09 10.87
N VAL A 190 -8.26 13.56 10.27
CA VAL A 190 -8.18 13.35 8.82
C VAL A 190 -9.30 12.43 8.35
N ASN A 191 -9.56 11.33 9.05
CA ASN A 191 -10.64 10.40 8.72
C ASN A 191 -12.02 11.09 8.73
N LYS A 192 -12.26 11.93 9.73
CA LYS A 192 -13.50 12.71 9.84
C LYS A 192 -13.64 13.73 8.72
N ASP A 193 -12.58 14.49 8.45
CA ASP A 193 -12.59 15.55 7.43
C ASP A 193 -12.78 14.97 6.02
N LEU A 194 -12.17 13.82 5.73
CA LEU A 194 -12.28 13.10 4.45
C LEU A 194 -13.49 12.14 4.39
N ASN A 195 -14.26 12.04 5.47
CA ASN A 195 -15.39 11.12 5.61
C ASN A 195 -15.01 9.65 5.32
N ILE A 196 -13.81 9.25 5.79
CA ILE A 196 -13.37 7.85 5.72
C ILE A 196 -14.11 7.07 6.82
N LYS A 197 -14.73 5.96 6.45
CA LYS A 197 -15.60 5.18 7.34
C LYS A 197 -14.95 3.90 7.87
N CYS A 198 -14.17 3.24 7.04
CA CYS A 198 -13.45 2.02 7.41
C CYS A 198 -12.26 1.78 6.48
N ALA A 199 -11.43 0.82 6.86
CA ALA A 199 -10.28 0.39 6.08
C ALA A 199 -10.18 -1.14 6.02
N VAL A 200 -9.64 -1.67 4.91
CA VAL A 200 -9.33 -3.09 4.73
C VAL A 200 -7.86 -3.18 4.36
N GLU A 201 -7.09 -3.89 5.17
CA GLU A 201 -5.68 -4.16 4.91
C GLU A 201 -5.48 -5.66 4.68
N ASP A 202 -4.70 -6.05 3.69
CA ASP A 202 -4.36 -7.43 3.38
C ASP A 202 -2.85 -7.59 3.28
N CYS A 203 -2.29 -8.44 4.13
CA CYS A 203 -0.87 -8.79 4.27
C CYS A 203 0.09 -7.59 4.45
N GLY A 204 -0.32 -6.59 5.24
CA GLY A 204 0.52 -5.46 5.59
C GLY A 204 1.56 -5.80 6.66
N TYR A 205 2.69 -5.07 6.64
CA TYR A 205 3.77 -5.18 7.62
C TYR A 205 3.63 -4.18 8.79
N THR A 206 4.36 -4.42 9.88
CA THR A 206 4.36 -3.56 11.08
C THR A 206 5.05 -2.22 10.84
N SER A 207 6.19 -2.23 10.14
CA SER A 207 6.94 -1.04 9.71
C SER A 207 7.86 -1.39 8.54
N CYS A 208 8.29 -0.38 7.78
CA CYS A 208 9.33 -0.55 6.77
C CYS A 208 10.65 -1.05 7.42
N TRP A 209 10.97 -0.57 8.63
CA TRP A 209 12.11 -1.03 9.38
C TRP A 209 12.05 -2.54 9.68
N ASP A 210 10.90 -3.03 10.17
CA ASP A 210 10.74 -4.44 10.53
C ASP A 210 10.80 -5.33 9.27
N GLU A 211 10.17 -4.89 8.19
CA GLU A 211 10.17 -5.60 6.90
C GLU A 211 11.60 -5.72 6.36
N PHE A 212 12.33 -4.62 6.26
CA PHE A 212 13.72 -4.64 5.77
C PHE A 212 14.67 -5.38 6.71
N SER A 213 14.45 -5.28 8.04
CA SER A 213 15.25 -6.03 9.02
C SER A 213 15.07 -7.53 8.84
N GLN A 214 13.86 -7.97 8.58
CA GLN A 214 13.55 -9.36 8.37
C GLN A 214 14.08 -9.85 7.02
N GLU A 215 13.84 -9.08 5.96
CA GLU A 215 14.29 -9.44 4.61
C GLU A 215 15.82 -9.58 4.54
N ILE A 216 16.57 -8.62 5.08
CA ILE A 216 18.04 -8.68 5.09
C ILE A 216 18.56 -9.87 5.90
N THR A 217 17.87 -10.23 6.99
CA THR A 217 18.24 -11.36 7.83
C THR A 217 17.92 -12.69 7.17
N ASN A 218 16.71 -12.84 6.61
CA ASN A 218 16.24 -14.09 6.02
C ASN A 218 16.91 -14.38 4.67
N SER A 219 17.02 -13.38 3.79
CA SER A 219 17.52 -13.58 2.43
C SER A 219 19.05 -13.58 2.35
N TYR A 220 19.74 -12.83 3.24
CA TYR A 220 21.21 -12.68 3.17
C TYR A 220 21.94 -13.17 4.41
N GLY A 221 21.25 -13.52 5.49
CA GLY A 221 21.88 -13.91 6.77
C GLY A 221 22.65 -12.76 7.43
N ILE A 222 22.39 -11.51 7.08
CA ILE A 222 23.10 -10.33 7.58
C ILE A 222 22.28 -9.70 8.71
N PRO A 223 22.89 -9.39 9.88
CA PRO A 223 22.18 -8.67 10.92
C PRO A 223 21.88 -7.23 10.49
N PRO A 224 20.77 -6.63 10.93
CA PRO A 224 20.41 -5.24 10.57
C PRO A 224 21.49 -4.21 10.93
N PHE A 225 22.16 -4.39 12.09
CA PHE A 225 23.29 -3.53 12.50
C PHE A 225 24.62 -4.00 11.88
N PRO A 226 25.45 -3.10 11.34
CA PRO A 226 25.23 -1.65 11.22
C PRO A 226 24.58 -1.20 9.90
N LEU A 227 24.40 -2.13 8.94
CA LEU A 227 24.13 -1.82 7.55
C LEU A 227 22.76 -1.15 7.36
N LEU A 228 21.70 -1.69 7.97
CA LEU A 228 20.35 -1.13 7.84
C LEU A 228 20.24 0.25 8.49
N TYR A 229 20.96 0.49 9.61
CA TYR A 229 21.03 1.82 10.24
C TYR A 229 21.67 2.87 9.33
N VAL A 230 22.69 2.48 8.58
CA VAL A 230 23.32 3.38 7.59
C VAL A 230 22.38 3.61 6.41
N ALA A 231 21.68 2.57 5.95
CA ALA A 231 20.68 2.70 4.88
C ALA A 231 19.52 3.61 5.30
N ASP A 232 19.02 3.48 6.52
CA ASP A 232 17.99 4.34 7.11
C ASP A 232 18.40 5.82 7.11
N LEU A 233 19.60 6.11 7.60
CA LEU A 233 20.17 7.47 7.58
C LEU A 233 20.34 8.00 6.14
N VAL A 234 20.79 7.16 5.21
CA VAL A 234 20.91 7.54 3.79
C VAL A 234 19.54 7.83 3.21
N CYS A 235 18.51 7.08 3.56
CA CYS A 235 17.13 7.30 3.11
C CYS A 235 16.61 8.66 3.62
N ASP A 236 16.82 8.98 4.90
CA ASP A 236 16.44 10.26 5.49
C ASP A 236 17.12 11.44 4.75
N ILE A 237 18.44 11.39 4.60
CA ILE A 237 19.22 12.47 3.94
C ILE A 237 18.83 12.63 2.46
N LYS A 238 18.61 11.52 1.74
CA LYS A 238 18.37 11.53 0.29
C LYS A 238 16.93 11.79 -0.08
N ASN A 239 15.99 11.15 0.64
CA ASN A 239 14.58 11.06 0.27
C ASN A 239 13.66 11.86 1.21
N GLY A 240 14.19 12.38 2.34
CA GLY A 240 13.44 13.19 3.30
C GLY A 240 12.47 12.38 4.19
N TRP A 241 12.70 11.08 4.34
CA TRP A 241 12.00 10.18 5.25
C TRP A 241 12.91 9.01 5.64
N CYS A 242 12.70 8.44 6.80
CA CYS A 242 13.44 7.25 7.28
C CYS A 242 12.51 6.03 7.36
N PHE A 243 13.10 4.82 7.44
CA PHE A 243 12.32 3.58 7.48
C PHE A 243 11.38 3.47 8.68
N HIS A 244 11.73 4.18 9.78
CA HIS A 244 10.87 4.27 10.96
C HIS A 244 9.64 5.17 10.78
N ASP A 245 9.66 6.12 9.82
CA ASP A 245 8.51 6.98 9.51
C ASP A 245 7.39 6.19 8.83
N ALA A 246 7.74 5.16 8.04
CA ALA A 246 6.78 4.27 7.42
C ALA A 246 6.35 3.17 8.41
N SER A 247 5.48 3.52 9.36
CA SER A 247 5.05 2.65 10.46
C SER A 247 3.52 2.48 10.53
N PRO A 248 2.95 1.49 9.84
CA PRO A 248 1.58 1.03 10.04
C PRO A 248 1.24 0.75 11.50
N LEU A 249 2.19 0.18 12.26
CA LEU A 249 2.00 -0.13 13.67
C LEU A 249 1.66 1.12 14.50
N GLU A 250 2.36 2.23 14.29
CA GLU A 250 2.04 3.48 14.97
C GLU A 250 0.72 4.08 14.48
N ALA A 251 0.41 3.93 13.19
CA ALA A 251 -0.84 4.41 12.62
C ALA A 251 -2.06 3.70 13.25
N VAL A 252 -2.05 2.36 13.35
CA VAL A 252 -3.20 1.62 13.91
C VAL A 252 -3.40 1.85 15.41
N LYS A 253 -2.36 2.19 16.17
CA LYS A 253 -2.47 2.59 17.58
C LYS A 253 -3.23 3.91 17.76
N ASN A 254 -3.13 4.79 16.78
CA ASN A 254 -3.63 6.16 16.89
C ASN A 254 -5.05 6.36 16.37
N THR A 255 -5.57 5.44 15.55
CA THR A 255 -6.90 5.57 14.94
C THR A 255 -7.99 4.78 15.67
N SER A 256 -9.16 5.40 15.79
CA SER A 256 -10.41 4.72 16.18
C SER A 256 -11.22 4.20 14.99
N LEU A 257 -10.77 4.46 13.75
CA LEU A 257 -11.46 3.99 12.55
C LEU A 257 -11.53 2.46 12.52
N PRO A 258 -12.67 1.85 12.13
CA PRO A 258 -12.78 0.41 11.96
C PRO A 258 -11.80 -0.12 10.91
N ILE A 259 -11.05 -1.18 11.24
CA ILE A 259 -10.09 -1.82 10.33
C ILE A 259 -10.34 -3.32 10.27
N PHE A 260 -10.44 -3.85 9.04
CA PHE A 260 -10.42 -5.28 8.76
C PHE A 260 -9.01 -5.70 8.36
N PHE A 261 -8.43 -6.59 9.16
CA PHE A 261 -7.11 -7.16 8.97
C PHE A 261 -7.23 -8.52 8.28
N ILE A 262 -6.55 -8.69 7.16
CA ILE A 262 -6.49 -9.93 6.38
C ILE A 262 -5.03 -10.36 6.25
N HIS A 263 -4.74 -11.67 6.29
CA HIS A 263 -3.39 -12.18 6.06
C HIS A 263 -3.42 -13.66 5.68
N GLY A 264 -2.51 -14.10 4.81
CA GLY A 264 -2.32 -15.51 4.51
C GLY A 264 -1.63 -16.28 5.66
N ASP A 265 -2.04 -17.51 5.93
CA ASP A 265 -1.43 -18.35 6.99
C ASP A 265 -0.08 -18.95 6.61
N LYS A 266 0.33 -18.81 5.32
CA LYS A 266 1.62 -19.27 4.77
C LYS A 266 2.46 -18.15 4.21
N ASP A 267 2.18 -16.90 4.63
CA ASP A 267 2.97 -15.75 4.19
C ASP A 267 4.34 -15.75 4.89
N ASP A 268 5.36 -16.10 4.13
CA ASP A 268 6.76 -16.10 4.57
C ASP A 268 7.49 -14.80 4.17
N PHE A 269 6.94 -14.00 3.25
CA PHE A 269 7.51 -12.73 2.81
C PHE A 269 7.20 -11.62 3.83
N VAL A 270 5.92 -11.34 4.08
CA VAL A 270 5.47 -10.56 5.25
C VAL A 270 4.89 -11.56 6.26
N PRO A 271 5.63 -12.00 7.28
CA PRO A 271 5.16 -13.10 8.11
C PRO A 271 3.82 -12.83 8.80
N THR A 272 2.96 -13.83 8.82
CA THR A 272 1.62 -13.77 9.44
C THR A 272 1.63 -13.24 10.88
N LYS A 273 2.75 -13.40 11.62
CA LYS A 273 2.91 -12.80 12.96
C LYS A 273 2.72 -11.27 12.97
N MET A 274 3.02 -10.59 11.84
CA MET A 274 2.91 -9.12 11.77
C MET A 274 1.46 -8.66 11.86
N VAL A 275 0.51 -9.36 11.21
CA VAL A 275 -0.91 -9.00 11.34
C VAL A 275 -1.44 -9.18 12.76
N HIS A 276 -0.97 -10.21 13.49
CA HIS A 276 -1.33 -10.36 14.90
C HIS A 276 -0.81 -9.19 15.74
N THR A 277 0.42 -8.77 15.50
CA THR A 277 0.99 -7.58 16.17
C THR A 277 0.21 -6.31 15.86
N LEU A 278 -0.17 -6.08 14.61
CA LEU A 278 -1.00 -4.94 14.18
C LEU A 278 -2.38 -4.98 14.82
N TYR A 279 -3.03 -6.15 14.76
CA TYR A 279 -4.36 -6.36 15.35
C TYR A 279 -4.36 -6.13 16.85
N GLU A 280 -3.38 -6.65 17.59
CA GLU A 280 -3.26 -6.44 19.05
C GLU A 280 -2.99 -4.98 19.38
N ALA A 281 -2.14 -4.30 18.61
CA ALA A 281 -1.77 -2.90 18.82
C ALA A 281 -2.94 -1.93 18.60
N LYS A 282 -3.92 -2.29 17.75
CA LYS A 282 -5.12 -1.49 17.56
C LYS A 282 -6.07 -1.67 18.74
N THR A 283 -6.01 -0.75 19.69
CA THR A 283 -6.81 -0.79 20.93
C THR A 283 -8.04 0.11 20.92
N LYS A 284 -8.18 0.97 19.91
CA LYS A 284 -9.29 1.92 19.76
C LYS A 284 -10.19 1.52 18.58
N GLY A 285 -11.51 1.68 18.75
CA GLY A 285 -12.49 1.39 17.70
C GLY A 285 -12.61 -0.08 17.33
N ASP A 286 -13.47 -0.36 16.37
CA ASP A 286 -13.75 -1.73 15.93
C ASP A 286 -12.59 -2.30 15.07
N LYS A 287 -12.40 -3.60 15.18
CA LYS A 287 -11.43 -4.36 14.39
C LYS A 287 -11.90 -5.77 14.16
N GLU A 288 -11.62 -6.29 12.97
CA GLU A 288 -11.84 -7.70 12.63
C GLU A 288 -10.54 -8.29 12.09
N LEU A 289 -10.32 -9.58 12.30
CA LEU A 289 -9.15 -10.33 11.79
C LEU A 289 -9.62 -11.58 11.07
N TRP A 290 -9.09 -11.79 9.88
CA TRP A 290 -9.23 -13.03 9.15
C TRP A 290 -7.88 -13.51 8.63
N VAL A 291 -7.43 -14.66 9.10
CA VAL A 291 -6.25 -15.35 8.59
C VAL A 291 -6.71 -16.32 7.51
N ALA A 292 -6.42 -15.98 6.26
CA ALA A 292 -6.80 -16.75 5.08
C ALA A 292 -6.00 -18.06 5.00
N LYS A 293 -6.70 -19.19 4.88
CA LYS A 293 -6.07 -20.50 4.89
C LYS A 293 -5.36 -20.82 3.59
N SER A 294 -4.21 -21.47 3.73
CA SER A 294 -3.37 -21.97 2.62
C SER A 294 -2.90 -20.90 1.65
N SER A 295 -2.85 -19.64 2.08
CA SER A 295 -2.47 -18.50 1.27
C SER A 295 -1.09 -18.00 1.61
N GLU A 296 -0.28 -17.79 0.58
CA GLU A 296 1.01 -17.12 0.62
C GLU A 296 0.81 -15.59 0.56
N HIS A 297 1.93 -14.84 0.43
CA HIS A 297 1.91 -13.37 0.37
C HIS A 297 1.04 -12.85 -0.79
N ALA A 298 0.06 -12.00 -0.46
CA ALA A 298 -0.87 -11.36 -1.42
C ALA A 298 -1.81 -12.34 -2.17
N PHE A 299 -1.92 -13.60 -1.72
CA PHE A 299 -2.77 -14.62 -2.32
C PHE A 299 -4.08 -14.86 -1.57
N SER A 300 -4.38 -14.09 -0.49
CA SER A 300 -5.62 -14.26 0.29
C SER A 300 -6.88 -14.24 -0.59
N TYR A 301 -6.97 -13.28 -1.54
CA TYR A 301 -8.07 -13.21 -2.50
C TYR A 301 -8.03 -14.34 -3.52
N HIS A 302 -6.86 -14.63 -4.09
CA HIS A 302 -6.69 -15.65 -5.12
C HIS A 302 -7.17 -17.03 -4.65
N ASP A 303 -6.73 -17.44 -3.45
CA ASP A 303 -6.94 -18.80 -2.94
C ASP A 303 -8.30 -18.96 -2.26
N ASN A 304 -8.90 -17.88 -1.73
CA ASN A 304 -10.13 -17.90 -0.95
C ASN A 304 -11.17 -16.89 -1.46
N LYS A 305 -11.33 -16.80 -2.77
CA LYS A 305 -12.07 -15.73 -3.47
C LYS A 305 -13.46 -15.43 -2.90
N ASP A 306 -14.32 -16.46 -2.79
CA ASP A 306 -15.70 -16.26 -2.34
C ASP A 306 -15.76 -15.81 -0.88
N GLU A 307 -14.92 -16.38 -0.01
CA GLU A 307 -14.84 -16.02 1.39
C GLU A 307 -14.28 -14.59 1.56
N TYR A 308 -13.26 -14.24 0.79
CA TYR A 308 -12.69 -12.89 0.76
C TYR A 308 -13.73 -11.84 0.40
N ILE A 309 -14.47 -12.08 -0.70
CA ILE A 309 -15.54 -11.18 -1.16
C ILE A 309 -16.61 -11.05 -0.08
N GLN A 310 -17.07 -12.19 0.48
CA GLN A 310 -18.12 -12.19 1.49
C GLN A 310 -17.71 -11.43 2.75
N LYS A 311 -16.51 -11.69 3.30
CA LYS A 311 -16.01 -11.04 4.51
C LYS A 311 -15.77 -9.55 4.30
N THR A 312 -15.13 -9.18 3.18
CA THR A 312 -14.93 -7.76 2.81
C THR A 312 -16.26 -7.04 2.70
N LYS A 313 -17.24 -7.65 2.01
CA LYS A 313 -18.59 -7.09 1.88
C LYS A 313 -19.25 -6.90 3.24
N GLN A 314 -19.29 -7.93 4.09
CA GLN A 314 -19.92 -7.89 5.41
C GLN A 314 -19.31 -6.79 6.29
N PHE A 315 -17.98 -6.69 6.29
CA PHE A 315 -17.29 -5.66 7.06
C PHE A 315 -17.60 -4.25 6.52
N VAL A 316 -17.44 -4.03 5.23
CA VAL A 316 -17.60 -2.70 4.63
C VAL A 316 -19.04 -2.20 4.74
N GLU A 317 -20.04 -3.05 4.45
CA GLU A 317 -21.46 -2.67 4.56
C GLU A 317 -21.90 -2.31 5.99
N LYS A 318 -21.18 -2.76 7.02
CA LYS A 318 -21.43 -2.41 8.42
C LYS A 318 -21.15 -0.93 8.73
N TYR A 319 -20.24 -0.29 7.98
CA TYR A 319 -19.76 1.07 8.26
C TYR A 319 -20.05 2.08 7.15
N MET A 320 -20.37 1.61 5.95
CA MET A 320 -20.75 2.45 4.80
C MET A 320 -22.27 2.50 4.71
N GLU A 321 -22.88 3.60 5.14
CA GLU A 321 -24.34 3.79 5.19
C GLU A 321 -24.99 4.08 3.82
#